data_4c98a6e14ff5616d36322448be6cf70b
#
_entry.id   4c98a6e14ff5616d36322448be6cf70b
#
_cell.length_a   1.000
_cell.length_b   1.000
_cell.length_c   1.000
_cell.angle_alpha   90.00
_cell.angle_beta   90.00
_cell.angle_gamma   90.00
#
_symmetry.space_group_name_H-M   'P 1'
#
loop_
_entity.id
_entity.type
_entity.pdbx_description
1 polymer ?
#
loop_
_entity_poly.entity_id
_entity_poly.type
_entity_poly.pdbx_seq_one_letter_code
_entity_poly.pdbx_strand_id
1 'polypeptide(L)'
;AAYGRIDVLINGAGGNQAAATVAPDKTIFDLDVDAVKQVVELNLFGTILPTMVFVKAMVEQKSGSIINIASEAALRPLTRVAGYGVAKAAVINWTKYMCGELALKFGEGLRVNAVAPGFLLTNQNRDLLTNPDGSLTPRAETIIAHTPFKRFGEPEELLGTLQWLASDASKFVTGTLTVVDGGFDAFSI
;
A
#
# COMPACT_ATOMS: atom_id res chain seq x y z
N ALA A 1 20.08 -19.07 6.87
CA ALA A 1 19.33 -17.94 7.43
C ALA A 1 20.00 -17.47 8.71
N ALA A 2 20.27 -16.16 8.85
CA ALA A 2 21.04 -15.65 10.00
C ALA A 2 20.30 -15.83 11.34
N TYR A 3 18.96 -15.82 11.32
CA TYR A 3 18.13 -15.87 12.54
C TYR A 3 17.27 -17.14 12.66
N GLY A 4 17.23 -18.00 11.64
CA GLY A 4 16.50 -19.27 11.66
C GLY A 4 14.97 -19.16 11.65
N ARG A 5 14.40 -17.93 11.67
CA ARG A 5 12.94 -17.67 11.71
C ARG A 5 12.56 -16.38 11.02
N ILE A 6 11.27 -16.24 10.69
CA ILE A 6 10.68 -15.02 10.15
C ILE A 6 9.43 -14.71 10.97
N ASP A 7 9.42 -13.59 11.68
CA ASP A 7 8.31 -13.19 12.54
C ASP A 7 7.37 -12.20 11.84
N VAL A 8 7.93 -11.34 11.00
CA VAL A 8 7.18 -10.29 10.29
C VAL A 8 7.62 -10.24 8.83
N LEU A 9 6.65 -10.19 7.92
CA LEU A 9 6.87 -9.90 6.51
C LEU A 9 6.13 -8.62 6.16
N ILE A 10 6.87 -7.59 5.73
CA ILE A 10 6.28 -6.36 5.21
C ILE A 10 6.48 -6.32 3.69
N ASN A 11 5.39 -6.43 2.94
CA ASN A 11 5.39 -6.31 1.48
C ASN A 11 5.23 -4.84 1.10
N GLY A 12 6.35 -4.13 0.94
CA GLY A 12 6.40 -2.70 0.65
C GLY A 12 6.84 -2.36 -0.79
N ALA A 13 7.20 -3.36 -1.60
CA ALA A 13 7.56 -3.11 -2.99
C ALA A 13 6.36 -2.55 -3.77
N GLY A 14 6.59 -1.50 -4.55
CA GLY A 14 5.52 -0.89 -5.33
C GLY A 14 5.86 0.49 -5.84
N GLY A 15 5.03 0.98 -6.73
CA GLY A 15 5.14 2.31 -7.33
C GLY A 15 4.36 2.42 -8.62
N ASN A 16 4.34 3.61 -9.18
CA ASN A 16 3.81 3.87 -10.52
C ASN A 16 4.95 4.33 -11.44
N GLN A 17 4.69 4.36 -12.75
CA GLN A 17 5.63 4.88 -13.73
C GLN A 17 4.96 5.87 -14.69
N ALA A 18 5.76 6.74 -15.29
CA ALA A 18 5.25 7.81 -16.15
C ALA A 18 4.44 7.29 -17.35
N ALA A 19 4.88 6.22 -18.00
CA ALA A 19 4.20 5.63 -19.14
C ALA A 19 2.84 4.99 -18.78
N ALA A 20 2.64 4.59 -17.51
CA ALA A 20 1.36 4.09 -16.98
C ALA A 20 0.49 5.22 -16.40
N THR A 21 0.79 6.47 -16.70
CA THR A 21 0.08 7.64 -16.19
C THR A 21 -0.69 8.34 -17.30
N VAL A 22 -1.97 8.59 -17.09
CA VAL A 22 -2.77 9.43 -17.98
C VAL A 22 -2.51 10.90 -17.64
N ALA A 23 -1.71 11.59 -18.45
CA ALA A 23 -1.41 13.01 -18.27
C ALA A 23 -2.66 13.88 -18.48
N PRO A 24 -2.69 15.13 -17.98
CA PRO A 24 -3.88 15.99 -18.08
C PRO A 24 -4.34 16.31 -19.51
N ASP A 25 -3.41 16.30 -20.44
CA ASP A 25 -3.62 16.51 -21.88
C ASP A 25 -3.90 15.22 -22.66
N LYS A 26 -3.95 14.09 -21.96
CA LYS A 26 -4.16 12.74 -22.50
C LYS A 26 -5.51 12.17 -22.07
N THR A 27 -5.91 11.12 -22.78
CA THR A 27 -7.12 10.33 -22.47
C THR A 27 -6.74 8.90 -22.09
N ILE A 28 -7.72 8.11 -21.67
CA ILE A 28 -7.52 6.68 -21.37
C ILE A 28 -7.01 5.89 -22.59
N PHE A 29 -7.28 6.35 -23.80
CA PHE A 29 -6.86 5.70 -25.05
C PHE A 29 -5.36 5.90 -25.35
N ASP A 30 -4.71 6.85 -24.69
CA ASP A 30 -3.27 7.11 -24.78
C ASP A 30 -2.46 6.31 -23.74
N LEU A 31 -3.14 5.48 -22.94
CA LEU A 31 -2.49 4.70 -21.89
C LEU A 31 -1.67 3.56 -22.48
N ASP A 32 -0.39 3.48 -22.11
CA ASP A 32 0.47 2.35 -22.47
C ASP A 32 0.10 1.11 -21.64
N VAL A 33 -0.54 0.14 -22.30
CA VAL A 33 -1.00 -1.09 -21.67
C VAL A 33 0.15 -1.94 -21.13
N ASP A 34 1.30 -1.96 -21.78
CA ASP A 34 2.44 -2.74 -21.31
C ASP A 34 3.09 -2.09 -20.07
N ALA A 35 3.13 -0.78 -20.03
CA ALA A 35 3.51 -0.05 -18.81
C ALA A 35 2.52 -0.33 -17.65
N VAL A 36 1.22 -0.41 -17.91
CA VAL A 36 0.22 -0.80 -16.91
C VAL A 36 0.46 -2.22 -16.40
N LYS A 37 0.73 -3.19 -17.29
CA LYS A 37 1.07 -4.56 -16.87
C LYS A 37 2.29 -4.59 -15.95
N GLN A 38 3.35 -3.83 -16.27
CA GLN A 38 4.53 -3.73 -15.41
C GLN A 38 4.21 -3.13 -14.04
N VAL A 39 3.34 -2.12 -13.96
CA VAL A 39 2.88 -1.54 -12.70
C VAL A 39 2.09 -2.58 -11.89
N VAL A 40 1.21 -3.35 -12.54
CA VAL A 40 0.46 -4.44 -11.88
C VAL A 40 1.42 -5.52 -11.39
N GLU A 41 2.39 -5.92 -12.20
CA GLU A 41 3.40 -6.91 -11.84
C GLU A 41 4.21 -6.46 -10.61
N LEU A 42 4.73 -5.24 -10.61
CA LEU A 42 5.48 -4.70 -9.49
C LEU A 42 4.64 -4.64 -8.21
N ASN A 43 3.42 -4.14 -8.27
CA ASN A 43 2.62 -3.87 -7.07
C ASN A 43 1.89 -5.11 -6.54
N LEU A 44 1.30 -5.91 -7.43
CA LEU A 44 0.54 -7.09 -7.04
C LEU A 44 1.45 -8.33 -6.89
N PHE A 45 2.20 -8.68 -7.93
CA PHE A 45 3.09 -9.85 -7.85
C PHE A 45 4.29 -9.60 -6.97
N GLY A 46 4.76 -8.36 -6.82
CA GLY A 46 5.72 -7.96 -5.80
C GLY A 46 5.23 -8.15 -4.36
N THR A 47 3.91 -8.32 -4.15
CA THR A 47 3.30 -8.72 -2.88
C THR A 47 3.07 -10.23 -2.80
N ILE A 48 2.52 -10.83 -3.87
CA ILE A 48 2.16 -12.25 -3.89
C ILE A 48 3.41 -13.14 -3.79
N LEU A 49 4.43 -12.90 -4.63
CA LEU A 49 5.59 -13.79 -4.72
C LEU A 49 6.39 -13.86 -3.42
N PRO A 50 6.76 -12.76 -2.75
CA PRO A 50 7.42 -12.85 -1.45
C PRO A 50 6.54 -13.54 -0.40
N THR A 51 5.22 -13.28 -0.41
CA THR A 51 4.29 -13.97 0.49
C THR A 51 4.35 -15.47 0.29
N MET A 52 4.26 -15.98 -0.95
CA MET A 52 4.31 -17.42 -1.25
C MET A 52 5.62 -18.09 -0.84
N VAL A 53 6.72 -17.34 -0.84
CA VAL A 53 8.04 -17.85 -0.43
C VAL A 53 8.18 -17.86 1.09
N PHE A 54 7.97 -16.72 1.73
CA PHE A 54 8.34 -16.52 3.14
C PHE A 54 7.29 -17.07 4.13
N VAL A 55 6.02 -17.13 3.74
CA VAL A 55 4.95 -17.66 4.60
C VAL A 55 5.14 -19.15 4.92
N LYS A 56 5.84 -19.92 4.08
CA LYS A 56 6.16 -21.32 4.39
C LYS A 56 6.89 -21.47 5.73
N ALA A 57 7.89 -20.64 5.98
CA ALA A 57 8.61 -20.64 7.26
C ALA A 57 7.70 -20.24 8.43
N MET A 58 6.82 -19.26 8.22
CA MET A 58 5.85 -18.84 9.26
C MET A 58 4.83 -19.96 9.57
N VAL A 59 4.39 -20.70 8.56
CA VAL A 59 3.50 -21.87 8.74
C VAL A 59 4.17 -22.95 9.60
N GLU A 60 5.43 -23.28 9.31
CA GLU A 60 6.21 -24.24 10.11
C GLU A 60 6.40 -23.76 11.56
N GLN A 61 6.58 -22.45 11.76
CA GLN A 61 6.68 -21.81 13.07
C GLN A 61 5.33 -21.72 13.80
N LYS A 62 4.20 -21.87 13.09
CA LYS A 62 2.83 -21.58 13.54
C LYS A 62 2.65 -20.16 14.09
N SER A 63 3.42 -19.23 13.59
CA SER A 63 3.41 -17.84 14.05
C SER A 63 3.99 -16.91 12.98
N GLY A 64 3.33 -15.77 12.75
CA GLY A 64 3.82 -14.73 11.84
C GLY A 64 2.82 -13.63 11.61
N SER A 65 3.32 -12.43 11.32
CA SER A 65 2.52 -11.27 10.91
C SER A 65 2.94 -10.82 9.52
N ILE A 66 1.98 -10.78 8.60
CA ILE A 66 2.18 -10.32 7.22
C ILE A 66 1.46 -8.97 7.09
N ILE A 67 2.16 -7.96 6.63
CA ILE A 67 1.66 -6.60 6.45
C ILE A 67 1.87 -6.19 5.00
N ASN A 68 0.79 -5.98 4.28
CA ASN A 68 0.82 -5.56 2.89
C ASN A 68 0.63 -4.04 2.78
N ILE A 69 1.49 -3.36 2.04
CA ILE A 69 1.33 -1.92 1.79
C ILE A 69 0.41 -1.74 0.58
N ALA A 70 -0.83 -1.36 0.87
CA ALA A 70 -1.82 -0.93 -0.10
C ALA A 70 -1.63 0.55 -0.49
N SER A 71 -2.68 1.30 -0.65
CA SER A 71 -2.66 2.74 -0.95
C SER A 71 -4.06 3.29 -0.85
N GLU A 72 -4.19 4.60 -0.62
CA GLU A 72 -5.41 5.36 -0.81
C GLU A 72 -6.01 5.19 -2.22
N ALA A 73 -5.17 5.03 -3.25
CA ALA A 73 -5.59 4.76 -4.62
C ALA A 73 -6.39 3.44 -4.79
N ALA A 74 -6.36 2.56 -3.81
CA ALA A 74 -7.13 1.32 -3.78
C ALA A 74 -8.57 1.52 -3.28
N LEU A 75 -8.81 2.57 -2.54
CA LEU A 75 -10.10 2.90 -1.91
C LEU A 75 -10.86 3.92 -2.75
N ARG A 76 -10.15 4.91 -3.27
CA ARG A 76 -10.71 5.95 -4.12
C ARG A 76 -9.96 6.01 -5.45
N PRO A 77 -10.67 6.16 -6.57
CA PRO A 77 -10.04 6.30 -7.88
C PRO A 77 -9.30 7.65 -7.95
N LEU A 78 -8.00 7.60 -7.76
CA LEU A 78 -7.16 8.79 -7.92
C LEU A 78 -6.90 9.05 -9.41
N THR A 79 -6.94 10.32 -9.80
CA THR A 79 -6.64 10.74 -11.18
C THR A 79 -5.26 10.28 -11.62
N ARG A 80 -5.11 9.95 -12.89
CA ARG A 80 -3.86 9.62 -13.61
C ARG A 80 -3.30 8.21 -13.37
N VAL A 81 -3.60 7.54 -12.25
CA VAL A 81 -2.89 6.32 -11.82
C VAL A 81 -3.77 5.07 -11.86
N ALA A 82 -4.50 4.87 -12.97
CA ALA A 82 -5.48 3.78 -13.10
C ALA A 82 -4.88 2.39 -12.79
N GLY A 83 -3.77 2.01 -13.42
CA GLY A 83 -3.14 0.71 -13.22
C GLY A 83 -2.63 0.49 -11.80
N TYR A 84 -2.09 1.53 -11.19
CA TYR A 84 -1.64 1.48 -9.80
C TYR A 84 -2.81 1.27 -8.82
N GLY A 85 -3.90 2.03 -8.98
CA GLY A 85 -5.08 1.89 -8.13
C GLY A 85 -5.69 0.49 -8.21
N VAL A 86 -5.83 -0.06 -9.42
CA VAL A 86 -6.31 -1.44 -9.64
C VAL A 86 -5.40 -2.46 -8.94
N ALA A 87 -4.08 -2.35 -9.10
CA ALA A 87 -3.13 -3.27 -8.46
C ALA A 87 -3.21 -3.20 -6.93
N LYS A 88 -3.31 -2.00 -6.36
CA LYS A 88 -3.41 -1.81 -4.90
C LYS A 88 -4.77 -2.27 -4.35
N ALA A 89 -5.85 -2.17 -5.11
CA ALA A 89 -7.15 -2.77 -4.77
C ALA A 89 -7.06 -4.31 -4.74
N ALA A 90 -6.34 -4.90 -5.70
CA ALA A 90 -6.08 -6.33 -5.70
C ALA A 90 -5.24 -6.77 -4.48
N VAL A 91 -4.28 -5.97 -4.00
CA VAL A 91 -3.53 -6.24 -2.76
C VAL A 91 -4.46 -6.29 -1.54
N ILE A 92 -5.46 -5.41 -1.45
CA ILE A 92 -6.46 -5.45 -0.36
C ILE A 92 -7.27 -6.75 -0.43
N ASN A 93 -7.74 -7.15 -1.61
CA ASN A 93 -8.47 -8.40 -1.78
C ASN A 93 -7.59 -9.62 -1.44
N TRP A 94 -6.33 -9.63 -1.91
CA TRP A 94 -5.34 -10.65 -1.57
C TRP A 94 -5.12 -10.76 -0.06
N THR A 95 -5.02 -9.65 0.65
CA THR A 95 -4.89 -9.61 2.11
C THR A 95 -6.06 -10.34 2.80
N LYS A 96 -7.28 -10.05 2.39
CA LYS A 96 -8.50 -10.67 2.93
C LYS A 96 -8.57 -12.16 2.61
N TYR A 97 -8.23 -12.56 1.39
CA TYR A 97 -8.17 -13.96 1.01
C TYR A 97 -7.15 -14.73 1.86
N MET A 98 -5.92 -14.21 1.95
CA MET A 98 -4.82 -14.85 2.69
C MET A 98 -5.11 -14.94 4.19
N CYS A 99 -5.79 -13.99 4.78
CA CYS A 99 -6.23 -14.02 6.17
C CYS A 99 -7.08 -15.29 6.43
N GLY A 100 -8.09 -15.54 5.63
CA GLY A 100 -8.93 -16.74 5.75
C GLY A 100 -8.17 -18.02 5.44
N GLU A 101 -7.41 -18.05 4.35
CA GLU A 101 -6.64 -19.21 3.91
C GLU A 101 -5.66 -19.70 4.99
N LEU A 102 -4.89 -18.77 5.57
CA LEU A 102 -3.89 -19.11 6.57
C LEU A 102 -4.52 -19.51 7.91
N ALA A 103 -5.51 -18.76 8.38
CA ALA A 103 -6.15 -19.05 9.66
C ALA A 103 -6.89 -20.40 9.65
N LEU A 104 -7.64 -20.71 8.60
CA LEU A 104 -8.42 -21.94 8.49
C LEU A 104 -7.54 -23.18 8.30
N LYS A 105 -6.42 -23.06 7.62
CA LYS A 105 -5.55 -24.22 7.31
C LYS A 105 -4.41 -24.42 8.29
N PHE A 106 -3.91 -23.36 8.89
CA PHE A 106 -2.68 -23.40 9.69
C PHE A 106 -2.84 -22.85 11.11
N GLY A 107 -4.00 -22.28 11.44
CA GLY A 107 -4.33 -21.79 12.78
C GLY A 107 -4.16 -20.29 13.00
N GLU A 108 -4.57 -19.84 14.18
CA GLU A 108 -4.68 -18.42 14.57
C GLU A 108 -3.35 -17.67 14.71
N GLY A 109 -2.23 -18.38 14.72
CA GLY A 109 -0.90 -17.75 14.88
C GLY A 109 -0.41 -16.98 13.65
N LEU A 110 -1.13 -17.06 12.52
CA LEU A 110 -0.77 -16.40 11.26
C LEU A 110 -1.76 -15.27 10.95
N ARG A 111 -1.28 -14.05 10.89
CA ARG A 111 -2.11 -12.86 10.64
C ARG A 111 -1.69 -12.17 9.35
N VAL A 112 -2.66 -11.66 8.60
CA VAL A 112 -2.43 -10.92 7.35
C VAL A 112 -3.26 -9.65 7.38
N ASN A 113 -2.61 -8.50 7.33
CA ASN A 113 -3.26 -7.19 7.36
C ASN A 113 -2.69 -6.28 6.26
N ALA A 114 -3.38 -5.21 5.97
CA ALA A 114 -2.91 -4.18 5.05
C ALA A 114 -2.91 -2.80 5.70
N VAL A 115 -2.00 -1.95 5.23
CA VAL A 115 -1.97 -0.53 5.52
C VAL A 115 -2.18 0.23 4.22
N ALA A 116 -3.07 1.21 4.20
CA ALA A 116 -3.27 2.13 3.10
C ALA A 116 -2.74 3.52 3.49
N PRO A 117 -1.53 3.87 3.09
CA PRO A 117 -1.03 5.23 3.25
C PRO A 117 -1.80 6.20 2.35
N GLY A 118 -2.07 7.38 2.88
CA GLY A 118 -2.46 8.55 2.10
C GLY A 118 -1.28 9.18 1.38
N PHE A 119 -1.32 10.49 1.25
CA PHE A 119 -0.24 11.22 0.58
C PHE A 119 0.87 11.58 1.56
N LEU A 120 1.97 10.85 1.48
CA LEU A 120 3.20 11.12 2.23
C LEU A 120 4.19 11.84 1.32
N LEU A 121 4.90 12.84 1.85
CA LEU A 121 5.97 13.48 1.11
C LEU A 121 7.25 12.64 1.19
N THR A 122 7.66 12.09 0.06
CA THR A 122 8.83 11.22 -0.05
C THR A 122 9.76 11.68 -1.16
N ASN A 123 10.98 11.17 -1.20
CA ASN A 123 11.89 11.45 -2.31
C ASN A 123 11.34 10.97 -3.66
N GLN A 124 10.48 9.95 -3.67
CA GLN A 124 9.90 9.40 -4.90
C GLN A 124 8.87 10.34 -5.54
N ASN A 125 8.15 11.15 -4.76
CA ASN A 125 7.06 11.99 -5.26
C ASN A 125 7.29 13.50 -5.05
N ARG A 126 8.43 13.90 -4.49
CA ARG A 126 8.75 15.30 -4.23
C ARG A 126 8.62 16.15 -5.48
N ASP A 127 9.22 15.72 -6.59
CA ASP A 127 9.19 16.46 -7.86
C ASP A 127 7.80 16.54 -8.51
N LEU A 128 6.86 15.69 -8.09
CA LEU A 128 5.46 15.73 -8.53
C LEU A 128 4.60 16.65 -7.67
N LEU A 129 5.04 16.92 -6.45
CA LEU A 129 4.27 17.65 -5.45
C LEU A 129 4.85 19.03 -5.12
N THR A 130 6.15 19.25 -5.38
CA THR A 130 6.83 20.52 -5.12
C THR A 130 7.55 21.03 -6.36
N ASN A 131 7.52 22.35 -6.55
CA ASN A 131 8.29 23.06 -7.57
C ASN A 131 9.76 23.20 -7.12
N PRO A 132 10.69 23.56 -8.03
CA PRO A 132 12.10 23.74 -7.68
C PRO A 132 12.36 24.81 -6.61
N ASP A 133 11.46 25.78 -6.45
CA ASP A 133 11.52 26.83 -5.42
C ASP A 133 10.93 26.37 -4.06
N GLY A 134 10.47 25.13 -3.97
CA GLY A 134 9.86 24.55 -2.77
C GLY A 134 8.37 24.85 -2.61
N SER A 135 7.75 25.63 -3.48
CA SER A 135 6.30 25.86 -3.49
C SER A 135 5.56 24.59 -3.93
N LEU A 136 4.28 24.51 -3.58
CA LEU A 136 3.44 23.37 -3.95
C LEU A 136 3.02 23.43 -5.42
N THR A 137 2.94 22.28 -6.07
CA THR A 137 2.31 22.18 -7.38
C THR A 137 0.77 22.29 -7.25
N PRO A 138 0.02 22.67 -8.30
CA PRO A 138 -1.45 22.69 -8.25
C PRO A 138 -2.06 21.34 -7.85
N ARG A 139 -1.40 20.23 -8.19
CA ARG A 139 -1.81 18.89 -7.73
C ARG A 139 -1.65 18.74 -6.22
N ALA A 140 -0.54 19.18 -5.68
CA ALA A 140 -0.26 19.14 -4.25
C ALA A 140 -1.26 20.00 -3.46
N GLU A 141 -1.56 21.20 -3.94
CA GLU A 141 -2.57 22.08 -3.34
C GLU A 141 -3.95 21.40 -3.30
N THR A 142 -4.36 20.77 -4.41
CA THR A 142 -5.63 20.01 -4.47
C THR A 142 -5.68 18.87 -3.46
N ILE A 143 -4.59 18.11 -3.33
CA ILE A 143 -4.49 17.00 -2.36
C ILE A 143 -4.60 17.53 -0.93
N ILE A 144 -3.85 18.57 -0.59
CA ILE A 144 -3.86 19.17 0.75
C ILE A 144 -5.23 19.80 1.06
N ALA A 145 -5.84 20.48 0.09
CA ALA A 145 -7.17 21.05 0.26
C ALA A 145 -8.22 19.95 0.62
N HIS A 146 -8.07 18.75 0.05
CA HIS A 146 -8.95 17.61 0.30
C HIS A 146 -8.59 16.85 1.59
N THR A 147 -7.37 16.96 2.07
CA THR A 147 -6.91 16.30 3.31
C THR A 147 -7.33 17.13 4.54
N PRO A 148 -8.12 16.59 5.49
CA PRO A 148 -8.51 17.32 6.71
C PRO A 148 -7.33 17.86 7.53
N PHE A 149 -6.22 17.12 7.63
CA PHE A 149 -5.02 17.57 8.35
C PHE A 149 -4.26 18.69 7.64
N LYS A 150 -4.65 19.08 6.41
CA LYS A 150 -4.09 20.20 5.63
C LYS A 150 -2.59 20.14 5.40
N ARG A 151 -2.03 18.95 5.36
CA ARG A 151 -0.62 18.69 5.05
C ARG A 151 -0.44 17.29 4.44
N PHE A 152 0.71 17.05 3.88
CA PHE A 152 1.20 15.70 3.64
C PHE A 152 1.60 15.03 4.95
N GLY A 153 1.51 13.69 5.00
CA GLY A 153 2.11 12.91 6.06
C GLY A 153 3.62 12.75 5.87
N GLU A 154 4.29 12.40 6.96
CA GLU A 154 5.70 11.99 6.96
C GLU A 154 5.77 10.45 6.96
N PRO A 155 6.78 9.82 6.31
CA PRO A 155 6.94 8.36 6.31
C PRO A 155 6.96 7.74 7.71
N GLU A 156 7.51 8.44 8.68
CA GLU A 156 7.60 8.03 10.08
C GLU A 156 6.24 7.88 10.75
N GLU A 157 5.22 8.57 10.26
CA GLU A 157 3.84 8.49 10.80
C GLU A 157 3.17 7.14 10.49
N LEU A 158 3.74 6.32 9.61
CA LEU A 158 3.32 4.94 9.39
C LEU A 158 3.84 3.97 10.46
N LEU A 159 4.95 4.32 11.13
CA LEU A 159 5.68 3.39 11.99
C LEU A 159 4.84 2.87 13.14
N GLY A 160 4.01 3.71 13.77
CA GLY A 160 3.13 3.30 14.86
C GLY A 160 2.15 2.20 14.44
N THR A 161 1.53 2.35 13.27
CA THR A 161 0.62 1.33 12.71
C THR A 161 1.36 0.05 12.34
N LEU A 162 2.53 0.16 11.72
CA LEU A 162 3.34 -1.00 11.35
C LEU A 162 3.82 -1.76 12.59
N GLN A 163 4.30 -1.07 13.61
CA GLN A 163 4.72 -1.67 14.88
C GLN A 163 3.56 -2.37 15.59
N TRP A 164 2.38 -1.74 15.63
CA TRP A 164 1.19 -2.35 16.19
C TRP A 164 0.82 -3.64 15.46
N LEU A 165 0.73 -3.62 14.14
CA LEU A 165 0.40 -4.80 13.33
C LEU A 165 1.49 -5.89 13.39
N ALA A 166 2.76 -5.52 13.58
CA ALA A 166 3.87 -6.44 13.73
C ALA A 166 3.93 -7.10 15.13
N SER A 167 3.31 -6.51 16.14
CA SER A 167 3.41 -6.92 17.54
C SER A 167 2.24 -7.77 18.01
N ASP A 168 2.37 -8.32 19.21
CA ASP A 168 1.33 -9.06 19.92
C ASP A 168 0.14 -8.19 20.33
N ALA A 169 0.27 -6.86 20.33
CA ALA A 169 -0.83 -5.94 20.58
C ALA A 169 -1.97 -6.05 19.56
N SER A 170 -1.72 -6.70 18.42
CA SER A 170 -2.68 -6.95 17.35
C SER A 170 -3.01 -8.44 17.15
N LYS A 171 -2.88 -9.28 18.18
CA LYS A 171 -3.11 -10.73 18.09
C LYS A 171 -4.46 -11.14 17.51
N PHE A 172 -5.51 -10.38 17.77
CA PHE A 172 -6.86 -10.67 17.26
C PHE A 172 -7.23 -9.81 16.03
N VAL A 173 -6.22 -9.24 15.36
CA VAL A 173 -6.37 -8.38 14.18
C VAL A 173 -5.81 -9.10 12.96
N THR A 174 -6.69 -9.54 12.07
CA THR A 174 -6.31 -10.15 10.79
C THR A 174 -7.37 -9.83 9.72
N GLY A 175 -6.98 -9.70 8.47
CA GLY A 175 -7.84 -9.33 7.34
C GLY A 175 -8.23 -7.85 7.29
N THR A 176 -7.67 -7.01 8.16
CA THR A 176 -8.00 -5.59 8.22
C THR A 176 -7.23 -4.77 7.21
N LEU A 177 -7.79 -3.62 6.86
CA LEU A 177 -7.12 -2.51 6.21
C LEU A 177 -7.11 -1.32 7.17
N THR A 178 -5.92 -0.85 7.52
CA THR A 178 -5.75 0.36 8.33
C THR A 178 -5.33 1.51 7.42
N VAL A 179 -6.16 2.55 7.39
CA VAL A 179 -5.89 3.78 6.62
C VAL A 179 -5.09 4.74 7.47
N VAL A 180 -4.02 5.32 6.90
CA VAL A 180 -3.14 6.31 7.56
C VAL A 180 -2.93 7.46 6.58
N ASP A 181 -3.84 8.44 6.59
CA ASP A 181 -4.01 9.40 5.48
C ASP A 181 -4.34 10.84 5.88
N GLY A 182 -4.36 11.16 7.19
CA GLY A 182 -4.78 12.47 7.67
C GLY A 182 -6.26 12.80 7.44
N GLY A 183 -7.08 11.76 7.23
CA GLY A 183 -8.54 11.85 7.04
C GLY A 183 -8.98 11.99 5.58
N PHE A 184 -8.08 11.80 4.61
CA PHE A 184 -8.37 11.96 3.18
C PHE A 184 -9.51 11.05 2.71
N ASP A 185 -9.51 9.76 3.08
CA ASP A 185 -10.55 8.80 2.70
C ASP A 185 -11.89 9.06 3.40
N ALA A 186 -11.81 9.40 4.68
CA ALA A 186 -12.99 9.53 5.52
C ALA A 186 -13.83 10.80 5.24
N PHE A 187 -13.24 11.81 4.60
CA PHE A 187 -13.85 13.11 4.42
C PHE A 187 -14.41 13.29 2.99
N SER A 188 -15.67 13.63 2.93
CA SER A 188 -16.35 14.11 1.71
C SER A 188 -17.23 15.31 2.07
N ILE A 189 -17.40 16.22 1.14
CA ILE A 189 -18.29 17.39 1.26
C ILE A 189 -19.66 17.05 0.70
#